data_8ede398cb81cecf03805555c8e11151c
#
_entry.id   8ede398cb81cecf03805555c8e11151c
#
_cell.length_a   1.000
_cell.length_b   1.000
_cell.length_c   1.000
_cell.angle_alpha   90.00
_cell.angle_beta   90.00
_cell.angle_gamma   90.00
#
_symmetry.space_group_name_H-M   'P 1'
#
loop_
_entity.id
_entity.type
_entity.pdbx_description
1 polymer ?
#
loop_
_entity_poly.entity_id
_entity_poly.type
_entity_poly.pdbx_seq_one_letter_code
_entity_poly.pdbx_strand_id
1 'polypeptide(L)'
;MTSNGASTKKRGTFAWALWDWAEQPFPTIMQTFIFPVYLAGAVATAGDHADAQLGVATGIAGVLLALIAPVLGRRSDENGRRKFWLMVNTYILVAIMAASFFIEPKPEFFLFGLVLYGVGSVVQESAFINYYAMLKSVTTEKNIGRVSGYAWGLGYAGGIILLCISLFGFILPDTVFGAPSHDSMAVRIVFLFAAAWTLIFSIPLMLRVPEIAAKDGGKGRESILQSYKSLWGQLKSLRSQAPDTFKFLISSAIYRDGLAGVFTFGAVLGSLAFGFSQTQIILFGIAANIVAGIGAAIGGRLDDALGSRTVIAGS
;
A
#
# COMPACT_ATOMS: atom_id res chain seq x y z
N MET A 1 33.88 0.95 17.88
CA MET A 1 32.66 0.33 17.29
C MET A 1 32.76 0.41 15.79
N THR A 2 32.95 -0.72 15.19
CA THR A 2 33.59 -0.99 13.93
C THR A 2 32.74 -0.57 12.70
N SER A 3 33.41 -0.19 11.61
CA SER A 3 32.85 0.15 10.28
C SER A 3 31.82 -0.86 9.74
N ASN A 4 31.90 -2.10 10.16
CA ASN A 4 30.97 -3.18 9.81
C ASN A 4 29.53 -2.96 10.32
N GLY A 5 29.33 -2.45 11.53
CA GLY A 5 27.99 -2.23 12.09
C GLY A 5 27.22 -1.10 11.38
N ALA A 6 27.91 -0.04 10.99
CA ALA A 6 27.31 1.08 10.25
C ALA A 6 26.92 0.67 8.82
N SER A 7 27.71 -0.17 8.15
CA SER A 7 27.42 -0.71 6.81
C SER A 7 26.20 -1.64 6.84
N THR A 8 26.09 -2.51 7.86
CA THR A 8 24.97 -3.44 8.00
C THR A 8 23.64 -2.69 8.26
N LYS A 9 23.68 -1.65 9.09
CA LYS A 9 22.50 -0.81 9.37
C LYS A 9 22.04 -0.05 8.11
N LYS A 10 22.95 0.51 7.31
CA LYS A 10 22.62 1.17 6.03
C LYS A 10 21.98 0.22 5.02
N ARG A 11 22.48 -1.03 4.93
CA ARG A 11 21.93 -2.06 4.05
C ARG A 11 20.52 -2.49 4.49
N GLY A 12 20.25 -2.56 5.78
CA GLY A 12 18.91 -2.84 6.33
C GLY A 12 17.92 -1.70 6.03
N THR A 13 18.34 -0.44 6.18
CA THR A 13 17.53 0.74 5.86
C THR A 13 17.13 0.77 4.39
N PHE A 14 18.07 0.54 3.48
CA PHE A 14 17.78 0.49 2.05
C PHE A 14 16.84 -0.67 1.68
N ALA A 15 17.08 -1.85 2.24
CA ALA A 15 16.25 -3.03 2.00
C ALA A 15 14.82 -2.84 2.53
N TRP A 16 14.65 -2.11 3.64
CA TRP A 16 13.34 -1.72 4.16
C TRP A 16 12.66 -0.72 3.20
N ALA A 17 13.34 0.34 2.78
CA ALA A 17 12.79 1.34 1.85
C ALA A 17 12.44 0.74 0.47
N LEU A 18 13.19 -0.28 0.01
CA LEU A 18 12.92 -0.95 -1.25
C LEU A 18 11.61 -1.77 -1.23
N TRP A 19 11.05 -2.03 -0.05
CA TRP A 19 9.75 -2.69 0.03
C TRP A 19 8.62 -1.78 -0.47
N ASP A 20 8.69 -0.45 -0.29
CA ASP A 20 7.74 0.50 -0.89
C ASP A 20 7.73 0.41 -2.42
N TRP A 21 8.90 0.25 -3.04
CA TRP A 21 9.01 -0.05 -4.47
C TRP A 21 8.38 -1.40 -4.83
N ALA A 22 8.61 -2.40 -4.01
CA ALA A 22 8.15 -3.77 -4.25
C ALA A 22 6.62 -3.90 -4.17
N GLU A 23 5.97 -3.14 -3.30
CA GLU A 23 4.55 -3.27 -3.03
C GLU A 23 3.66 -2.43 -3.96
N GLN A 24 4.23 -1.45 -4.68
CA GLN A 24 3.49 -0.54 -5.58
C GLN A 24 2.60 -1.20 -6.63
N PRO A 25 2.85 -2.43 -7.10
CA PRO A 25 1.92 -3.09 -8.00
C PRO A 25 0.51 -3.18 -7.45
N PHE A 26 0.34 -3.41 -6.13
CA PHE A 26 -1.00 -3.56 -5.58
C PHE A 26 -1.79 -2.25 -5.59
N PRO A 27 -1.37 -1.14 -4.96
CA PRO A 27 -2.11 0.12 -5.00
C PRO A 27 -2.23 0.70 -6.42
N THR A 28 -1.20 0.56 -7.24
CA THR A 28 -1.17 1.18 -8.57
C THR A 28 -1.95 0.36 -9.62
N ILE A 29 -1.67 -0.93 -9.73
CA ILE A 29 -2.30 -1.81 -10.73
C ILE A 29 -3.66 -2.32 -10.24
N MET A 30 -3.70 -2.85 -8.98
CA MET A 30 -4.86 -3.58 -8.49
C MET A 30 -5.92 -2.69 -7.85
N GLN A 31 -5.55 -1.55 -7.25
CA GLN A 31 -6.53 -0.69 -6.59
C GLN A 31 -6.95 0.52 -7.40
N THR A 32 -6.08 1.05 -8.27
CA THR A 32 -6.36 2.36 -8.88
C THR A 32 -6.52 2.33 -10.40
N PHE A 33 -5.51 1.88 -11.17
CA PHE A 33 -5.47 2.24 -12.58
C PHE A 33 -5.87 1.15 -13.56
N ILE A 34 -5.65 -0.13 -13.28
CA ILE A 34 -5.83 -1.20 -14.27
C ILE A 34 -6.92 -2.19 -13.86
N PHE A 35 -6.82 -2.82 -12.70
CA PHE A 35 -7.74 -3.88 -12.31
C PHE A 35 -9.18 -3.42 -12.09
N PRO A 36 -9.47 -2.29 -11.40
CA PRO A 36 -10.85 -1.79 -11.26
C PRO A 36 -11.47 -1.43 -12.61
N VAL A 37 -10.68 -0.81 -13.48
CA VAL A 37 -11.13 -0.46 -14.84
C VAL A 37 -11.39 -1.72 -15.68
N TYR A 38 -10.54 -2.73 -15.56
CA TYR A 38 -10.73 -4.03 -16.19
C TYR A 38 -12.00 -4.72 -15.70
N LEU A 39 -12.20 -4.76 -14.38
CA LEU A 39 -13.41 -5.35 -13.80
C LEU A 39 -14.69 -4.64 -14.25
N ALA A 40 -14.68 -3.32 -14.22
CA ALA A 40 -15.86 -2.53 -14.57
C ALA A 40 -16.12 -2.49 -16.09
N GLY A 41 -15.08 -2.46 -16.92
CA GLY A 41 -15.21 -2.26 -18.36
C GLY A 41 -15.22 -3.52 -19.20
N ALA A 42 -14.57 -4.61 -18.75
CA ALA A 42 -14.42 -5.82 -19.54
C ALA A 42 -15.09 -7.06 -18.92
N VAL A 43 -15.21 -7.10 -17.59
CA VAL A 43 -15.74 -8.28 -16.88
C VAL A 43 -17.19 -8.10 -16.47
N ALA A 44 -17.58 -6.92 -15.96
CA ALA A 44 -18.95 -6.63 -15.56
C ALA A 44 -19.92 -6.55 -16.77
N THR A 45 -21.18 -6.90 -16.55
CA THR A 45 -22.25 -6.62 -17.54
C THR A 45 -22.78 -5.21 -17.42
N ALA A 46 -23.30 -4.69 -18.53
CA ALA A 46 -24.01 -3.42 -18.54
C ALA A 46 -25.23 -3.51 -17.58
N GLY A 47 -25.21 -2.74 -16.49
CA GLY A 47 -26.24 -2.79 -15.44
C GLY A 47 -25.77 -3.29 -14.08
N ASP A 48 -24.57 -3.87 -13.98
CA ASP A 48 -24.05 -4.38 -12.70
C ASP A 48 -23.62 -3.27 -11.72
N HIS A 49 -23.67 -2.01 -12.12
CA HIS A 49 -23.16 -0.89 -11.28
C HIS A 49 -21.79 -1.22 -10.68
N ALA A 50 -20.85 -1.66 -11.50
CA ALA A 50 -19.55 -2.18 -11.07
C ALA A 50 -18.79 -1.19 -10.17
N ASP A 51 -18.90 0.12 -10.45
CA ASP A 51 -18.27 1.17 -9.64
C ASP A 51 -18.83 1.19 -8.20
N ALA A 52 -20.16 1.03 -8.06
CA ALA A 52 -20.81 0.95 -6.76
C ALA A 52 -20.40 -0.32 -6.02
N GLN A 53 -20.29 -1.46 -6.71
CA GLN A 53 -19.87 -2.73 -6.11
C GLN A 53 -18.39 -2.70 -5.69
N LEU A 54 -17.50 -2.07 -6.46
CA LEU A 54 -16.11 -1.81 -6.06
C LEU A 54 -16.05 -0.91 -4.83
N GLY A 55 -16.90 0.13 -4.77
CA GLY A 55 -17.04 0.99 -3.60
C GLY A 55 -17.52 0.23 -2.37
N VAL A 56 -18.50 -0.66 -2.52
CA VAL A 56 -18.98 -1.54 -1.43
C VAL A 56 -17.88 -2.49 -0.99
N ALA A 57 -17.14 -3.12 -1.92
CA ALA A 57 -16.03 -4.01 -1.58
C ALA A 57 -14.94 -3.28 -0.78
N THR A 58 -14.59 -2.05 -1.18
CA THR A 58 -13.65 -1.17 -0.46
C THR A 58 -14.19 -0.82 0.93
N GLY A 59 -15.47 -0.47 1.05
CA GLY A 59 -16.13 -0.16 2.33
C GLY A 59 -16.12 -1.36 3.28
N ILE A 60 -16.47 -2.55 2.80
CA ILE A 60 -16.40 -3.80 3.59
C ILE A 60 -14.96 -4.08 4.02
N ALA A 61 -13.98 -3.94 3.12
CA ALA A 61 -12.57 -4.11 3.44
C ALA A 61 -12.12 -3.14 4.53
N GLY A 62 -12.52 -1.88 4.45
CA GLY A 62 -12.24 -0.86 5.48
C GLY A 62 -12.83 -1.21 6.85
N VAL A 63 -14.07 -1.66 6.91
CA VAL A 63 -14.72 -2.11 8.17
C VAL A 63 -14.00 -3.33 8.74
N LEU A 64 -13.70 -4.34 7.91
CA LEU A 64 -12.95 -5.52 8.34
C LEU A 64 -11.57 -5.13 8.88
N LEU A 65 -10.87 -4.24 8.18
CA LEU A 65 -9.58 -3.74 8.64
C LEU A 65 -9.70 -3.01 9.99
N ALA A 66 -10.67 -2.12 10.15
CA ALA A 66 -10.90 -1.40 11.41
C ALA A 66 -11.14 -2.37 12.60
N LEU A 67 -11.80 -3.49 12.33
CA LEU A 67 -12.01 -4.55 13.32
C LEU A 67 -10.76 -5.41 13.57
N ILE A 68 -9.92 -5.64 12.58
CA ILE A 68 -8.79 -6.58 12.70
C ILE A 68 -7.48 -5.86 13.09
N ALA A 69 -7.26 -4.64 12.60
CA ALA A 69 -6.01 -3.89 12.75
C ALA A 69 -5.51 -3.76 14.20
N PRO A 70 -6.35 -3.46 15.22
CA PRO A 70 -5.89 -3.38 16.61
C PRO A 70 -5.33 -4.70 17.13
N VAL A 71 -5.93 -5.80 16.71
CA VAL A 71 -5.51 -7.16 17.12
C VAL A 71 -4.23 -7.56 16.41
N LEU A 72 -4.13 -7.27 15.11
CA LEU A 72 -2.93 -7.59 14.31
C LEU A 72 -1.72 -6.79 14.80
N GLY A 73 -1.87 -5.47 14.98
CA GLY A 73 -0.79 -4.62 15.45
C GLY A 73 -0.24 -5.08 16.80
N ARG A 74 -1.14 -5.32 17.75
CA ARG A 74 -0.76 -5.78 19.10
C ARG A 74 -0.09 -7.15 19.09
N ARG A 75 -0.65 -8.13 18.38
CA ARG A 75 -0.05 -9.48 18.29
C ARG A 75 1.31 -9.47 17.62
N SER A 76 1.50 -8.62 16.63
CA SER A 76 2.82 -8.44 16.00
C SER A 76 3.84 -7.86 16.97
N ASP A 77 3.42 -6.95 17.84
CA ASP A 77 4.27 -6.31 18.85
C ASP A 77 4.64 -7.27 19.97
N GLU A 78 3.68 -8.03 20.49
CA GLU A 78 3.87 -8.98 21.58
C GLU A 78 4.73 -10.17 21.16
N ASN A 79 4.54 -10.68 19.95
CA ASN A 79 5.26 -11.84 19.44
C ASN A 79 6.63 -11.51 18.84
N GLY A 80 6.95 -10.22 18.61
CA GLY A 80 8.19 -9.80 17.95
C GLY A 80 8.36 -10.36 16.55
N ARG A 81 7.26 -10.57 15.81
CA ARG A 81 7.24 -11.20 14.46
C ARG A 81 6.71 -10.28 13.38
N ARG A 82 7.08 -8.99 13.42
CA ARG A 82 6.58 -7.99 12.46
C ARG A 82 7.04 -8.28 11.04
N LYS A 83 8.29 -8.61 10.86
CA LYS A 83 8.84 -8.99 9.55
C LYS A 83 8.15 -10.24 9.01
N PHE A 84 7.96 -11.27 9.83
CA PHE A 84 7.27 -12.49 9.43
C PHE A 84 5.86 -12.19 8.91
N TRP A 85 5.05 -11.39 9.64
CA TRP A 85 3.70 -11.06 9.21
C TRP A 85 3.68 -10.15 7.98
N LEU A 86 4.62 -9.20 7.88
CA LEU A 86 4.81 -8.42 6.66
C LEU A 86 5.04 -9.33 5.45
N MET A 87 5.90 -10.33 5.60
CA MET A 87 6.21 -11.28 4.54
C MET A 87 5.01 -12.16 4.15
N VAL A 88 4.27 -12.68 5.15
CA VAL A 88 3.06 -13.46 4.90
C VAL A 88 2.05 -12.63 4.10
N ASN A 89 1.79 -11.39 4.51
CA ASN A 89 0.88 -10.50 3.78
C ASN A 89 1.40 -10.22 2.36
N THR A 90 2.69 -9.95 2.20
CA THR A 90 3.29 -9.71 0.87
C THR A 90 3.11 -10.91 -0.06
N TYR A 91 3.31 -12.15 0.43
CA TYR A 91 3.09 -13.34 -0.39
C TYR A 91 1.62 -13.61 -0.70
N ILE A 92 0.72 -13.28 0.23
CA ILE A 92 -0.73 -13.34 -0.07
C ILE A 92 -1.07 -12.35 -1.18
N LEU A 93 -0.53 -11.12 -1.16
CA LEU A 93 -0.71 -10.15 -2.25
C LEU A 93 -0.16 -10.66 -3.58
N VAL A 94 1.02 -11.27 -3.57
CA VAL A 94 1.59 -11.92 -4.78
C VAL A 94 0.65 -12.99 -5.31
N ALA A 95 0.10 -13.84 -4.44
CA ALA A 95 -0.84 -14.88 -4.84
C ALA A 95 -2.16 -14.29 -5.39
N ILE A 96 -2.68 -13.20 -4.80
CA ILE A 96 -3.87 -12.49 -5.27
C ILE A 96 -3.63 -11.90 -6.66
N MET A 97 -2.52 -11.21 -6.87
CA MET A 97 -2.17 -10.65 -8.18
C MET A 97 -2.00 -11.76 -9.22
N ALA A 98 -1.33 -12.86 -8.88
CA ALA A 98 -1.21 -14.00 -9.78
C ALA A 98 -2.56 -14.68 -10.08
N ALA A 99 -3.44 -14.80 -9.08
CA ALA A 99 -4.79 -15.33 -9.26
C ALA A 99 -5.66 -14.45 -10.16
N SER A 100 -5.44 -13.13 -10.16
CA SER A 100 -6.15 -12.19 -11.04
C SER A 100 -5.88 -12.44 -12.53
N PHE A 101 -4.80 -13.12 -12.89
CA PHE A 101 -4.55 -13.59 -14.26
C PHE A 101 -5.66 -14.50 -14.78
N PHE A 102 -6.31 -15.28 -13.94
CA PHE A 102 -7.36 -16.23 -14.33
C PHE A 102 -8.73 -15.58 -14.50
N ILE A 103 -8.88 -14.29 -14.20
CA ILE A 103 -10.12 -13.54 -14.44
C ILE A 103 -10.22 -13.25 -15.94
N GLU A 104 -11.09 -13.99 -16.62
CA GLU A 104 -11.41 -13.75 -18.01
C GLU A 104 -12.45 -12.61 -18.15
N PRO A 105 -12.55 -11.94 -19.32
CA PRO A 105 -13.55 -10.89 -19.57
C PRO A 105 -14.94 -11.50 -19.74
N LYS A 106 -15.44 -12.13 -18.68
CA LYS A 106 -16.75 -12.80 -18.60
C LYS A 106 -17.41 -12.47 -17.27
N PRO A 107 -18.72 -12.22 -17.23
CA PRO A 107 -19.46 -11.83 -16.02
C PRO A 107 -19.33 -12.81 -14.86
N GLU A 108 -19.17 -14.09 -15.14
CA GLU A 108 -19.00 -15.12 -14.11
C GLU A 108 -17.77 -14.92 -13.22
N PHE A 109 -16.74 -14.21 -13.71
CA PHE A 109 -15.54 -13.88 -12.94
C PHE A 109 -15.65 -12.60 -12.13
N PHE A 110 -16.70 -11.80 -12.30
CA PHE A 110 -16.82 -10.50 -11.67
C PHE A 110 -16.79 -10.58 -10.15
N LEU A 111 -17.60 -11.47 -9.56
CA LEU A 111 -17.61 -11.68 -8.11
C LEU A 111 -16.25 -12.14 -7.57
N PHE A 112 -15.59 -13.05 -8.31
CA PHE A 112 -14.24 -13.50 -7.93
C PHE A 112 -13.25 -12.35 -7.94
N GLY A 113 -13.31 -11.48 -8.94
CA GLY A 113 -12.52 -10.25 -9.01
C GLY A 113 -12.77 -9.31 -7.85
N LEU A 114 -14.03 -9.07 -7.47
CA LEU A 114 -14.39 -8.26 -6.30
C LEU A 114 -13.84 -8.83 -4.99
N VAL A 115 -13.89 -10.15 -4.84
CA VAL A 115 -13.33 -10.82 -3.64
C VAL A 115 -11.81 -10.65 -3.59
N LEU A 116 -11.10 -10.86 -4.70
CA LEU A 116 -9.65 -10.65 -4.76
C LEU A 116 -9.29 -9.19 -4.46
N TYR A 117 -10.05 -8.24 -5.00
CA TYR A 117 -9.87 -6.81 -4.74
C TYR A 117 -10.06 -6.47 -3.26
N GLY A 118 -11.18 -6.90 -2.66
CA GLY A 118 -11.50 -6.60 -1.26
C GLY A 118 -10.55 -7.28 -0.27
N VAL A 119 -10.27 -8.58 -0.46
CA VAL A 119 -9.32 -9.33 0.39
C VAL A 119 -7.91 -8.73 0.25
N GLY A 120 -7.49 -8.43 -0.98
CA GLY A 120 -6.20 -7.81 -1.24
C GLY A 120 -6.06 -6.47 -0.54
N SER A 121 -7.10 -5.63 -0.53
CA SER A 121 -7.10 -4.34 0.19
C SER A 121 -6.90 -4.51 1.70
N VAL A 122 -7.55 -5.49 2.33
CA VAL A 122 -7.34 -5.80 3.77
C VAL A 122 -5.90 -6.28 4.02
N VAL A 123 -5.39 -7.16 3.17
CA VAL A 123 -4.04 -7.72 3.30
C VAL A 123 -2.98 -6.64 3.10
N GLN A 124 -3.17 -5.75 2.14
CA GLN A 124 -2.30 -4.60 1.87
C GLN A 124 -2.16 -3.70 3.10
N GLU A 125 -3.27 -3.26 3.66
CA GLU A 125 -3.27 -2.41 4.85
C GLU A 125 -2.67 -3.14 6.07
N SER A 126 -2.91 -4.46 6.19
CA SER A 126 -2.29 -5.30 7.22
C SER A 126 -0.77 -5.37 7.06
N ALA A 127 -0.27 -5.38 5.82
CA ALA A 127 1.16 -5.32 5.54
C ALA A 127 1.75 -3.96 5.98
N PHE A 128 1.09 -2.85 5.68
CA PHE A 128 1.54 -1.51 6.08
C PHE A 128 1.61 -1.33 7.60
N ILE A 129 0.69 -1.90 8.38
CA ILE A 129 0.77 -1.86 9.85
C ILE A 129 2.12 -2.38 10.33
N ASN A 130 2.57 -3.52 9.80
CA ASN A 130 3.85 -4.12 10.17
C ASN A 130 5.04 -3.34 9.59
N TYR A 131 4.95 -2.88 8.37
CA TYR A 131 5.97 -2.13 7.67
C TYR A 131 6.33 -0.83 8.39
N TYR A 132 5.34 0.03 8.68
CA TYR A 132 5.56 1.30 9.38
C TYR A 132 6.08 1.09 10.80
N ALA A 133 5.62 0.05 11.48
CA ALA A 133 6.13 -0.28 12.80
C ALA A 133 7.61 -0.65 12.81
N MET A 134 8.15 -1.15 11.69
CA MET A 134 9.57 -1.48 11.54
C MET A 134 10.46 -0.24 11.30
N LEU A 135 9.92 0.92 10.92
CA LEU A 135 10.69 2.13 10.60
C LEU A 135 11.67 2.51 11.72
N LYS A 136 11.23 2.47 12.97
CA LYS A 136 12.07 2.80 14.14
C LYS A 136 13.26 1.86 14.32
N SER A 137 13.19 0.63 13.82
CA SER A 137 14.30 -0.36 13.95
C SER A 137 15.40 -0.14 12.92
N VAL A 138 15.07 0.45 11.78
CA VAL A 138 15.99 0.69 10.65
C VAL A 138 16.47 2.14 10.56
N THR A 139 15.94 3.04 11.41
CA THR A 139 16.26 4.47 11.45
C THR A 139 16.79 4.94 12.79
N THR A 140 17.10 6.22 12.90
CA THR A 140 17.37 6.97 14.10
C THR A 140 16.46 8.19 14.14
N GLU A 141 16.27 8.82 15.31
CA GLU A 141 15.46 10.04 15.44
C GLU A 141 15.90 11.18 14.50
N LYS A 142 17.21 11.22 14.19
CA LYS A 142 17.81 12.26 13.31
C LYS A 142 17.57 12.07 11.83
N ASN A 143 17.12 10.89 11.38
CA ASN A 143 16.98 10.57 9.95
C ASN A 143 15.68 9.85 9.60
N ILE A 144 14.73 9.78 10.52
CA ILE A 144 13.48 9.07 10.34
C ILE A 144 12.63 9.68 9.21
N GLY A 145 12.54 11.01 9.16
CA GLY A 145 11.81 11.74 8.11
C GLY A 145 12.41 11.52 6.72
N ARG A 146 13.74 11.68 6.61
CA ARG A 146 14.45 11.45 5.33
C ARG A 146 14.32 10.01 4.83
N VAL A 147 14.44 9.01 5.71
CA VAL A 147 14.32 7.60 5.31
C VAL A 147 12.88 7.28 4.90
N SER A 148 11.89 7.77 5.65
CA SER A 148 10.48 7.61 5.30
C SER A 148 10.16 8.28 3.96
N GLY A 149 10.53 9.56 3.79
CA GLY A 149 10.30 10.29 2.54
C GLY A 149 11.02 9.65 1.34
N TYR A 150 12.23 9.11 1.55
CA TYR A 150 12.94 8.37 0.50
C TYR A 150 12.24 7.07 0.12
N ALA A 151 11.72 6.32 1.09
CA ALA A 151 10.96 5.09 0.83
C ALA A 151 9.69 5.39 0.02
N TRP A 152 8.91 6.39 0.42
CA TRP A 152 7.74 6.86 -0.32
C TRP A 152 8.09 7.33 -1.73
N GLY A 153 9.20 8.08 -1.88
CA GLY A 153 9.70 8.49 -3.19
C GLY A 153 10.06 7.31 -4.10
N LEU A 154 10.68 6.26 -3.54
CA LEU A 154 10.93 5.00 -4.25
C LEU A 154 9.62 4.31 -4.65
N GLY A 155 8.62 4.29 -3.77
CA GLY A 155 7.30 3.74 -4.09
C GLY A 155 6.70 4.44 -5.30
N TYR A 156 6.58 5.77 -5.29
CA TYR A 156 6.06 6.53 -6.43
C TYR A 156 6.87 6.31 -7.71
N ALA A 157 8.20 6.27 -7.62
CA ALA A 157 9.05 5.96 -8.78
C ALA A 157 8.77 4.54 -9.30
N GLY A 158 8.59 3.57 -8.41
CA GLY A 158 8.17 2.21 -8.75
C GLY A 158 6.84 2.17 -9.48
N GLY A 159 5.84 2.91 -8.96
CA GLY A 159 4.52 3.03 -9.59
C GLY A 159 4.57 3.62 -10.99
N ILE A 160 5.38 4.68 -11.21
CA ILE A 160 5.57 5.30 -12.53
C ILE A 160 6.16 4.28 -13.52
N ILE A 161 7.26 3.64 -13.14
CA ILE A 161 7.94 2.67 -14.01
C ILE A 161 7.03 1.50 -14.32
N LEU A 162 6.30 1.02 -13.32
CA LEU A 162 5.35 -0.06 -13.47
C LEU A 162 4.22 0.29 -14.45
N LEU A 163 3.64 1.50 -14.34
CA LEU A 163 2.61 1.99 -15.27
C LEU A 163 3.17 2.16 -16.69
N CYS A 164 4.38 2.71 -16.82
CA CYS A 164 5.03 2.83 -18.13
C CYS A 164 5.25 1.45 -18.78
N ILE A 165 5.79 0.49 -18.04
CA ILE A 165 6.01 -0.87 -18.57
C ILE A 165 4.66 -1.53 -18.88
N SER A 166 3.64 -1.37 -18.04
CA SER A 166 2.30 -1.93 -18.28
C SER A 166 1.69 -1.34 -19.55
N LEU A 167 1.77 -0.02 -19.73
CA LEU A 167 1.17 0.67 -20.85
C LEU A 167 1.92 0.37 -22.16
N PHE A 168 3.20 0.68 -22.21
CA PHE A 168 4.00 0.57 -23.44
C PHE A 168 4.48 -0.85 -23.72
N GLY A 169 4.63 -1.67 -22.69
CA GLY A 169 5.08 -3.05 -22.82
C GLY A 169 3.98 -4.04 -23.19
N PHE A 170 2.75 -3.83 -22.67
CA PHE A 170 1.69 -4.83 -22.78
C PHE A 170 0.36 -4.31 -23.35
N ILE A 171 -0.11 -3.09 -23.00
CA ILE A 171 -1.50 -2.65 -23.23
C ILE A 171 -1.69 -1.97 -24.58
N LEU A 172 -0.76 -1.12 -25.01
CA LEU A 172 -0.89 -0.42 -26.28
C LEU A 172 -0.76 -1.37 -27.48
N PRO A 173 -1.39 -1.02 -28.66
CA PRO A 173 -1.08 -1.70 -29.90
C PRO A 173 0.42 -1.64 -30.21
N ASP A 174 0.94 -2.66 -30.87
CA ASP A 174 2.36 -2.76 -31.25
C ASP A 174 3.34 -2.70 -30.06
N THR A 175 2.98 -3.38 -28.96
CA THR A 175 3.74 -3.38 -27.73
C THR A 175 5.10 -4.07 -27.86
N VAL A 176 6.06 -3.65 -27.02
CA VAL A 176 7.42 -4.19 -26.98
C VAL A 176 7.43 -5.70 -26.73
N PHE A 177 6.49 -6.22 -25.93
CA PHE A 177 6.45 -7.64 -25.58
C PHE A 177 5.45 -8.46 -26.42
N GLY A 178 4.77 -7.81 -27.41
CA GLY A 178 3.87 -8.50 -28.33
C GLY A 178 2.73 -9.26 -27.65
N ALA A 179 2.18 -8.71 -26.55
CA ALA A 179 1.12 -9.38 -25.80
C ALA A 179 -0.15 -9.57 -26.65
N PRO A 180 -0.77 -10.78 -26.64
CA PRO A 180 -2.00 -11.02 -27.39
C PRO A 180 -3.13 -10.09 -26.95
N SER A 181 -3.89 -9.56 -27.91
CA SER A 181 -5.04 -8.68 -27.63
C SER A 181 -6.35 -9.43 -27.35
N HIS A 182 -6.44 -10.73 -27.67
CA HIS A 182 -7.64 -11.53 -27.45
C HIS A 182 -7.90 -11.77 -25.95
N ASP A 183 -9.13 -11.82 -25.55
CA ASP A 183 -9.60 -12.10 -24.17
C ASP A 183 -8.91 -11.24 -23.10
N SER A 184 -8.59 -9.97 -23.43
CA SER A 184 -7.85 -9.06 -22.54
C SER A 184 -6.54 -9.65 -22.00
N MET A 185 -5.90 -10.57 -22.76
CA MET A 185 -4.71 -11.30 -22.30
C MET A 185 -3.57 -10.34 -21.95
N ALA A 186 -3.41 -9.23 -22.67
CA ALA A 186 -2.43 -8.20 -22.37
C ALA A 186 -2.59 -7.65 -20.93
N VAL A 187 -3.81 -7.32 -20.52
CA VAL A 187 -4.12 -6.84 -19.16
C VAL A 187 -3.88 -7.93 -18.13
N ARG A 188 -4.28 -9.17 -18.43
CA ARG A 188 -4.10 -10.33 -17.53
C ARG A 188 -2.62 -10.64 -17.29
N ILE A 189 -1.76 -10.50 -18.31
CA ILE A 189 -0.29 -10.65 -18.17
C ILE A 189 0.27 -9.56 -17.25
N VAL A 190 -0.27 -8.34 -17.25
CA VAL A 190 0.16 -7.27 -16.34
C VAL A 190 -0.02 -7.68 -14.87
N PHE A 191 -1.05 -8.47 -14.53
CA PHE A 191 -1.23 -8.97 -13.16
C PHE A 191 -0.13 -9.98 -12.76
N LEU A 192 0.31 -10.84 -13.67
CA LEU A 192 1.47 -11.72 -13.44
C LEU A 192 2.78 -10.93 -13.31
N PHE A 193 2.95 -9.92 -14.15
CA PHE A 193 4.10 -9.02 -14.06
C PHE A 193 4.12 -8.29 -12.72
N ALA A 194 2.98 -7.78 -12.24
CA ALA A 194 2.80 -7.18 -10.92
C ALA A 194 3.17 -8.15 -9.78
N ALA A 195 2.72 -9.40 -9.86
CA ALA A 195 3.06 -10.45 -8.90
C ALA A 195 4.57 -10.74 -8.87
N ALA A 196 5.19 -10.89 -10.05
CA ALA A 196 6.62 -11.13 -10.18
C ALA A 196 7.46 -9.96 -9.65
N TRP A 197 7.05 -8.72 -9.95
CA TRP A 197 7.68 -7.51 -9.43
C TRP A 197 7.70 -7.50 -7.89
N THR A 198 6.53 -7.66 -7.26
CA THR A 198 6.44 -7.68 -5.80
C THR A 198 7.26 -8.82 -5.19
N LEU A 199 7.22 -10.01 -5.79
CA LEU A 199 7.98 -11.16 -5.32
C LEU A 199 9.49 -10.87 -5.34
N ILE A 200 10.01 -10.39 -6.46
CA ILE A 200 11.46 -10.19 -6.65
C ILE A 200 11.98 -9.07 -5.75
N PHE A 201 11.31 -7.91 -5.77
CA PHE A 201 11.80 -6.73 -5.05
C PHE A 201 11.53 -6.76 -3.54
N SER A 202 10.69 -7.66 -3.04
CA SER A 202 10.52 -7.88 -1.59
C SER A 202 11.62 -8.74 -0.97
N ILE A 203 12.37 -9.54 -1.76
CA ILE A 203 13.45 -10.43 -1.27
C ILE A 203 14.51 -9.69 -0.43
N PRO A 204 15.01 -8.49 -0.80
CA PRO A 204 16.03 -7.81 -0.01
C PRO A 204 15.58 -7.48 1.42
N LEU A 205 14.32 -7.16 1.65
CA LEU A 205 13.79 -6.95 3.00
C LEU A 205 13.87 -8.24 3.82
N MET A 206 13.49 -9.37 3.21
CA MET A 206 13.56 -10.68 3.86
C MET A 206 14.96 -11.03 4.34
N LEU A 207 15.95 -10.79 3.48
CA LEU A 207 17.34 -11.25 3.72
C LEU A 207 18.12 -10.30 4.62
N ARG A 208 17.82 -8.98 4.60
CA ARG A 208 18.70 -7.96 5.19
C ARG A 208 18.11 -7.22 6.38
N VAL A 209 16.81 -7.24 6.58
CA VAL A 209 16.18 -6.60 7.74
C VAL A 209 16.01 -7.64 8.84
N PRO A 210 16.57 -7.43 10.04
CA PRO A 210 16.39 -8.36 11.15
C PRO A 210 14.96 -8.33 11.69
N GLU A 211 14.50 -9.43 12.27
CA GLU A 211 13.27 -9.44 13.05
C GLU A 211 13.41 -8.57 14.29
N ILE A 212 12.33 -7.93 14.70
CA ILE A 212 12.32 -7.09 15.90
C ILE A 212 11.97 -7.98 17.09
N ALA A 213 12.84 -8.02 18.08
CA ALA A 213 12.58 -8.79 19.29
C ALA A 213 11.30 -8.32 19.99
N ALA A 214 10.55 -9.26 20.56
CA ALA A 214 9.36 -8.99 21.34
C ALA A 214 9.69 -8.04 22.50
N LYS A 215 8.83 -7.08 22.76
CA LYS A 215 8.84 -6.32 24.01
C LYS A 215 8.34 -7.27 25.12
N ASP A 216 9.06 -7.34 26.20
CA ASP A 216 8.67 -8.07 27.44
C ASP A 216 8.51 -9.61 27.36
N GLY A 217 9.36 -10.31 26.60
CA GLY A 217 9.50 -11.77 26.73
C GLY A 217 8.25 -12.61 26.43
N GLY A 218 7.32 -12.09 25.59
CA GLY A 218 6.19 -12.90 25.09
C GLY A 218 5.18 -13.30 26.17
N LYS A 219 4.75 -12.38 27.00
CA LYS A 219 3.63 -12.62 27.95
C LYS A 219 2.37 -12.98 27.20
N GLY A 220 1.85 -14.12 27.50
CA GLY A 220 0.70 -14.89 27.02
C GLY A 220 -0.29 -14.20 26.07
N ARG A 221 -0.82 -14.98 25.12
CA ARG A 221 -1.85 -14.56 24.17
C ARG A 221 -3.04 -13.90 24.88
N GLU A 222 -3.10 -12.58 24.86
CA GLU A 222 -4.30 -11.89 25.30
C GLU A 222 -5.49 -12.23 24.37
N SER A 223 -6.67 -12.35 24.97
CA SER A 223 -7.92 -12.52 24.22
C SER A 223 -8.16 -11.32 23.31
N ILE A 224 -8.83 -11.55 22.17
CA ILE A 224 -9.25 -10.49 21.24
C ILE A 224 -10.04 -9.39 21.98
N LEU A 225 -10.98 -9.78 22.83
CA LEU A 225 -11.77 -8.85 23.64
C LEU A 225 -10.90 -8.01 24.58
N GLN A 226 -9.84 -8.59 25.13
CA GLN A 226 -8.88 -7.92 26.01
C GLN A 226 -8.03 -6.90 25.24
N SER A 227 -7.67 -7.21 23.99
CA SER A 227 -6.99 -6.26 23.09
C SER A 227 -7.83 -5.00 22.81
N TYR A 228 -9.13 -5.15 22.55
CA TYR A 228 -10.04 -4.03 22.37
C TYR A 228 -10.24 -3.22 23.66
N LYS A 229 -10.43 -3.90 24.79
CA LYS A 229 -10.58 -3.25 26.09
C LYS A 229 -9.33 -2.42 26.46
N SER A 230 -8.16 -2.98 26.19
CA SER A 230 -6.89 -2.28 26.39
C SER A 230 -6.74 -1.08 25.46
N LEU A 231 -7.08 -1.22 24.17
CA LEU A 231 -7.06 -0.11 23.22
C LEU A 231 -7.99 1.03 23.67
N TRP A 232 -9.20 0.69 24.08
CA TRP A 232 -10.15 1.67 24.60
C TRP A 232 -9.63 2.38 25.85
N GLY A 233 -9.02 1.62 26.77
CA GLY A 233 -8.36 2.18 27.94
C GLY A 233 -7.22 3.13 27.57
N GLN A 234 -6.39 2.77 26.57
CA GLN A 234 -5.30 3.62 26.07
C GLN A 234 -5.84 4.91 25.43
N LEU A 235 -6.91 4.83 24.62
CA LEU A 235 -7.54 6.01 24.01
C LEU A 235 -8.13 6.95 25.07
N LYS A 236 -8.79 6.39 26.08
CA LYS A 236 -9.34 7.16 27.19
C LYS A 236 -8.22 7.83 28.01
N SER A 237 -7.16 7.10 28.30
CA SER A 237 -5.96 7.64 28.98
C SER A 237 -5.28 8.73 28.15
N LEU A 238 -5.11 8.51 26.85
CA LEU A 238 -4.52 9.50 25.94
C LEU A 238 -5.35 10.80 25.90
N ARG A 239 -6.69 10.67 25.84
CA ARG A 239 -7.58 11.83 25.88
C ARG A 239 -7.45 12.65 27.16
N SER A 240 -7.18 12.00 28.30
CA SER A 240 -7.06 12.69 29.59
C SER A 240 -5.64 13.19 29.87
N GLN A 241 -4.62 12.44 29.49
CA GLN A 241 -3.22 12.74 29.81
C GLN A 241 -2.51 13.55 28.74
N ALA A 242 -2.89 13.38 27.46
CA ALA A 242 -2.30 14.08 26.31
C ALA A 242 -3.38 14.48 25.28
N PRO A 243 -4.26 15.45 25.63
CA PRO A 243 -5.41 15.83 24.81
C PRO A 243 -5.01 16.34 23.42
N ASP A 244 -3.87 17.00 23.29
CA ASP A 244 -3.40 17.50 21.99
C ASP A 244 -2.93 16.37 21.07
N THR A 245 -2.30 15.34 21.64
CA THR A 245 -1.96 14.11 20.88
C THR A 245 -3.22 13.39 20.42
N PHE A 246 -4.25 13.33 21.27
CA PHE A 246 -5.54 12.73 20.89
C PHE A 246 -6.24 13.51 19.77
N LYS A 247 -6.27 14.84 19.83
CA LYS A 247 -6.79 15.70 18.75
C LYS A 247 -6.00 15.51 17.45
N PHE A 248 -4.66 15.47 17.55
CA PHE A 248 -3.78 15.23 16.40
C PHE A 248 -4.08 13.89 15.73
N LEU A 249 -4.30 12.82 16.48
CA LEU A 249 -4.66 11.50 15.91
C LEU A 249 -5.98 11.55 15.13
N ILE A 250 -7.01 12.23 15.67
CA ILE A 250 -8.29 12.40 14.96
C ILE A 250 -8.10 13.23 13.69
N SER A 251 -7.44 14.37 13.79
CA SER A 251 -7.16 15.23 12.62
C SER A 251 -6.36 14.51 11.55
N SER A 252 -5.35 13.74 11.96
CA SER A 252 -4.54 12.92 11.05
C SER A 252 -5.35 11.83 10.36
N ALA A 253 -6.29 11.19 11.06
CA ALA A 253 -7.18 10.19 10.48
C ALA A 253 -8.08 10.83 9.41
N ILE A 254 -8.73 11.96 9.71
CA ILE A 254 -9.60 12.70 8.76
C ILE A 254 -8.79 13.17 7.54
N TYR A 255 -7.59 13.72 7.76
CA TYR A 255 -6.72 14.17 6.67
C TYR A 255 -6.31 13.03 5.75
N ARG A 256 -5.89 11.90 6.31
CA ARG A 256 -5.49 10.72 5.53
C ARG A 256 -6.64 10.12 4.74
N ASP A 257 -7.83 10.09 5.33
CA ASP A 257 -9.04 9.61 4.66
C ASP A 257 -9.41 10.51 3.48
N GLY A 258 -9.38 11.84 3.68
CA GLY A 258 -9.57 12.82 2.61
C GLY A 258 -8.53 12.69 1.48
N LEU A 259 -7.26 12.52 1.82
CA LEU A 259 -6.18 12.34 0.85
C LEU A 259 -6.35 11.02 0.06
N ALA A 260 -6.68 9.93 0.73
CA ALA A 260 -6.98 8.66 0.08
C ALA A 260 -8.18 8.80 -0.89
N GLY A 261 -9.22 9.54 -0.48
CA GLY A 261 -10.36 9.87 -1.34
C GLY A 261 -9.95 10.62 -2.62
N VAL A 262 -9.07 11.61 -2.53
CA VAL A 262 -8.56 12.34 -3.71
C VAL A 262 -7.86 11.39 -4.69
N PHE A 263 -7.00 10.50 -4.21
CA PHE A 263 -6.32 9.53 -5.06
C PHE A 263 -7.28 8.48 -5.65
N THR A 264 -8.20 7.97 -4.86
CA THR A 264 -9.15 6.93 -5.30
C THR A 264 -10.15 7.48 -6.32
N PHE A 265 -10.72 8.65 -6.05
CA PHE A 265 -11.76 9.23 -6.91
C PHE A 265 -11.21 10.12 -8.03
N GLY A 266 -9.94 10.50 -8.00
CA GLY A 266 -9.33 11.35 -9.02
C GLY A 266 -9.42 10.75 -10.43
N ALA A 267 -9.15 9.46 -10.58
CA ALA A 267 -9.28 8.74 -11.86
C ALA A 267 -10.76 8.61 -12.29
N VAL A 268 -11.66 8.33 -11.34
CA VAL A 268 -13.10 8.22 -11.59
C VAL A 268 -13.67 9.57 -12.04
N LEU A 269 -13.35 10.65 -11.35
CA LEU A 269 -13.73 12.00 -11.73
C LEU A 269 -13.16 12.39 -13.09
N GLY A 270 -11.90 12.04 -13.36
CA GLY A 270 -11.27 12.23 -14.67
C GLY A 270 -12.08 11.58 -15.80
N SER A 271 -12.53 10.35 -15.59
CA SER A 271 -13.35 9.62 -16.55
C SER A 271 -14.77 10.18 -16.67
N LEU A 272 -15.49 10.29 -15.56
CA LEU A 272 -16.92 10.62 -15.55
C LEU A 272 -17.22 12.10 -15.76
N ALA A 273 -16.44 13.01 -15.13
CA ALA A 273 -16.70 14.44 -15.18
C ALA A 273 -15.97 15.14 -16.33
N PHE A 274 -14.76 14.67 -16.67
CA PHE A 274 -13.91 15.29 -17.69
C PHE A 274 -13.79 14.47 -18.98
N GLY A 275 -14.36 13.27 -19.02
CA GLY A 275 -14.36 12.41 -20.21
C GLY A 275 -12.98 11.89 -20.62
N PHE A 276 -12.05 11.76 -19.68
CA PHE A 276 -10.70 11.26 -19.96
C PHE A 276 -10.74 9.81 -20.45
N SER A 277 -10.01 9.55 -21.53
CA SER A 277 -9.77 8.20 -22.01
C SER A 277 -8.88 7.42 -21.03
N GLN A 278 -8.88 6.08 -21.14
CA GLN A 278 -8.02 5.20 -20.33
C GLN A 278 -6.54 5.63 -20.38
N THR A 279 -6.03 5.96 -21.56
CA THR A 279 -4.66 6.46 -21.74
C THR A 279 -4.42 7.77 -20.99
N GLN A 280 -5.37 8.71 -21.05
CA GLN A 280 -5.27 9.99 -20.32
C GLN A 280 -5.32 9.78 -18.81
N ILE A 281 -6.10 8.84 -18.31
CA ILE A 281 -6.12 8.48 -16.88
C ILE A 281 -4.77 7.92 -16.43
N ILE A 282 -4.15 7.05 -17.22
CA ILE A 282 -2.83 6.51 -16.89
C ILE A 282 -1.76 7.61 -16.93
N LEU A 283 -1.78 8.49 -17.92
CA LEU A 283 -0.87 9.64 -18.00
C LEU A 283 -1.05 10.60 -16.82
N PHE A 284 -2.30 10.86 -16.42
CA PHE A 284 -2.62 11.63 -15.22
C PHE A 284 -2.05 10.95 -13.97
N GLY A 285 -2.19 9.63 -13.84
CA GLY A 285 -1.61 8.86 -12.74
C GLY A 285 -0.08 8.95 -12.70
N ILE A 286 0.59 8.88 -13.85
CA ILE A 286 2.04 9.07 -13.94
C ILE A 286 2.42 10.47 -13.47
N ALA A 287 1.75 11.52 -13.94
CA ALA A 287 2.02 12.90 -13.54
C ALA A 287 1.79 13.10 -12.02
N ALA A 288 0.69 12.58 -11.48
CA ALA A 288 0.39 12.64 -10.06
C ALA A 288 1.46 11.95 -9.21
N ASN A 289 1.93 10.77 -9.62
CA ASN A 289 3.00 10.05 -8.94
C ASN A 289 4.35 10.80 -9.00
N ILE A 290 4.67 11.47 -10.10
CA ILE A 290 5.87 12.30 -10.20
C ILE A 290 5.83 13.43 -9.17
N VAL A 291 4.73 14.18 -9.12
CA VAL A 291 4.56 15.29 -8.17
C VAL A 291 4.60 14.79 -6.72
N ALA A 292 3.89 13.70 -6.43
CA ALA A 292 3.86 13.08 -5.11
C ALA A 292 5.24 12.57 -4.68
N GLY A 293 5.98 11.92 -5.59
CA GLY A 293 7.34 11.40 -5.31
C GLY A 293 8.34 12.53 -5.00
N ILE A 294 8.30 13.63 -5.77
CA ILE A 294 9.11 14.82 -5.50
C ILE A 294 8.72 15.44 -4.16
N GLY A 295 7.41 15.58 -3.90
CA GLY A 295 6.86 16.10 -2.66
C GLY A 295 7.30 15.28 -1.44
N ALA A 296 7.24 13.95 -1.53
CA ALA A 296 7.67 13.05 -0.46
C ALA A 296 9.18 13.16 -0.17
N ALA A 297 10.01 13.24 -1.21
CA ALA A 297 11.46 13.36 -1.06
C ALA A 297 11.88 14.71 -0.45
N ILE A 298 11.21 15.80 -0.84
CA ILE A 298 11.45 17.14 -0.27
C ILE A 298 10.89 17.20 1.15
N GLY A 299 9.66 16.76 1.37
CA GLY A 299 8.97 16.76 2.65
C GLY A 299 9.74 16.00 3.72
N GLY A 300 10.29 14.82 3.39
CA GLY A 300 11.11 14.05 4.33
C GLY A 300 12.41 14.77 4.76
N ARG A 301 13.04 15.54 3.86
CA ARG A 301 14.21 16.37 4.23
C ARG A 301 13.83 17.57 5.07
N LEU A 302 12.72 18.21 4.74
CA LEU A 302 12.20 19.34 5.52
C LEU A 302 11.78 18.90 6.92
N ASP A 303 11.20 17.71 7.06
CA ASP A 303 10.83 17.13 8.35
C ASP A 303 12.04 16.95 9.27
N ASP A 304 13.14 16.40 8.75
CA ASP A 304 14.39 16.26 9.50
C ASP A 304 15.05 17.62 9.86
N ALA A 305 14.85 18.66 9.01
CA ALA A 305 15.50 19.95 9.17
C ALA A 305 14.70 20.97 9.99
N LEU A 306 13.39 21.04 9.77
CA LEU A 306 12.49 22.06 10.36
C LEU A 306 11.61 21.50 11.48
N GLY A 307 11.56 20.15 11.59
CA GLY A 307 10.69 19.43 12.50
C GLY A 307 9.29 19.21 11.94
N SER A 308 8.69 18.08 12.31
CA SER A 308 7.40 17.58 11.77
C SER A 308 6.24 18.58 11.94
N ARG A 309 6.24 19.34 13.05
CA ARG A 309 5.18 20.34 13.30
C ARG A 309 5.15 21.45 12.25
N THR A 310 6.32 21.94 11.87
CA THR A 310 6.45 23.02 10.86
C THR A 310 6.06 22.52 9.49
N VAL A 311 6.50 21.31 9.12
CA VAL A 311 6.20 20.72 7.82
C VAL A 311 4.70 20.44 7.68
N ILE A 312 4.07 19.85 8.70
CA ILE A 312 2.62 19.58 8.70
C ILE A 312 1.80 20.87 8.61
N ALA A 313 2.25 21.95 9.27
CA ALA A 313 1.55 23.23 9.23
C ALA A 313 1.71 23.97 7.89
N GLY A 314 2.77 23.68 7.14
CA GLY A 314 3.08 24.29 5.85
C GLY A 314 2.62 23.51 4.62
N SER A 315 2.24 22.23 4.77
CA SER A 315 1.75 21.36 3.70
C SER A 315 0.23 21.40 3.56
#